data_bdd8fd6375b0f4b3009876bf3785e868
#
_entry.id   bdd8fd6375b0f4b3009876bf3785e868
#
_cell.length_a   1.000
_cell.length_b   1.000
_cell.length_c   1.000
_cell.angle_alpha   90.00
_cell.angle_beta   90.00
_cell.angle_gamma   90.00
#
_symmetry.space_group_name_H-M   'P 1'
#
loop_
_entity.id
_entity.type
_entity.pdbx_description
1 polymer ?
#
loop_
_entity_poly.entity_id
_entity_poly.type
_entity_poly.pdbx_seq_one_letter_code
_entity_poly.pdbx_strand_id
1 'polypeptide(L)'
;MNASHSGKEHDKDYLINLINELKNINNEANLLYKNKKIEESKNKFLEAYNLFEKESSKIFNEYYEDDNINELNIIYKNILSNLALCFYSQEKYKDAIIYDLKLIAMDPKNVDCIIRLFYSYSKLNKYLQAVFYGDVFLDLEAEIKNKVEDISPKIIDEKKKLKKFRENFVRKNILKQLFTSILIILLAIILFYIFKKK
;
A
#
# COMPACT_ATOMS: atom_id res chain seq x y z
N MET A 1 -23.74 37.53 -24.76
CA MET A 1 -22.64 36.54 -24.70
C MET A 1 -21.86 36.67 -23.37
N ASN A 2 -22.50 36.62 -22.19
CA ASN A 2 -21.79 36.79 -20.90
C ASN A 2 -22.16 35.74 -19.85
N ALA A 3 -22.78 34.61 -20.22
CA ALA A 3 -23.17 33.59 -19.26
C ALA A 3 -22.13 32.47 -19.05
N SER A 4 -21.10 32.35 -19.90
CA SER A 4 -20.09 31.28 -19.83
C SER A 4 -18.87 31.59 -18.97
N HIS A 5 -18.66 32.86 -18.53
CA HIS A 5 -17.51 33.25 -17.73
C HIS A 5 -17.76 33.11 -16.22
N SER A 6 -18.99 33.38 -15.76
CA SER A 6 -19.32 33.31 -14.31
C SER A 6 -19.35 31.88 -13.76
N GLY A 7 -19.70 30.88 -14.60
CA GLY A 7 -19.69 29.47 -14.18
C GLY A 7 -18.28 28.95 -13.92
N LYS A 8 -17.31 29.27 -14.77
CA LYS A 8 -15.92 28.79 -14.63
C LYS A 8 -15.17 29.42 -13.42
N GLU A 9 -15.53 30.62 -13.02
CA GLU A 9 -14.90 31.32 -11.89
C GLU A 9 -15.40 30.74 -10.54
N HIS A 10 -16.70 30.49 -10.45
CA HIS A 10 -17.32 29.84 -9.28
C HIS A 10 -16.83 28.40 -9.08
N ASP A 11 -16.52 27.71 -10.18
CA ASP A 11 -16.02 26.35 -10.20
C ASP A 11 -14.55 26.25 -9.72
N LYS A 12 -13.70 27.23 -10.05
CA LYS A 12 -12.31 27.29 -9.55
C LYS A 12 -12.26 27.51 -8.04
N ASP A 13 -13.11 28.40 -7.52
CA ASP A 13 -13.19 28.68 -6.09
C ASP A 13 -13.58 27.44 -5.28
N TYR A 14 -14.47 26.60 -5.83
CA TYR A 14 -14.86 25.35 -5.20
C TYR A 14 -13.68 24.39 -5.03
N LEU A 15 -12.90 24.15 -6.11
CA LEU A 15 -11.76 23.23 -6.07
C LEU A 15 -10.66 23.74 -5.13
N ILE A 16 -10.36 25.03 -5.16
CA ILE A 16 -9.40 25.67 -4.27
C ILE A 16 -9.84 25.54 -2.80
N ASN A 17 -11.11 25.75 -2.51
CA ASN A 17 -11.66 25.61 -1.17
C ASN A 17 -11.55 24.16 -0.67
N LEU A 18 -11.89 23.19 -1.50
CA LEU A 18 -11.76 21.76 -1.17
C LEU A 18 -10.30 21.38 -0.89
N ILE A 19 -9.37 21.83 -1.73
CA ILE A 19 -7.93 21.62 -1.53
C ILE A 19 -7.47 22.19 -0.18
N ASN A 20 -7.87 23.41 0.13
CA ASN A 20 -7.52 24.05 1.40
C ASN A 20 -8.11 23.31 2.61
N GLU A 21 -9.36 22.85 2.52
CA GLU A 21 -9.99 22.05 3.56
C GLU A 21 -9.25 20.72 3.78
N LEU A 22 -8.97 19.98 2.72
CA LEU A 22 -8.22 18.73 2.79
C LEU A 22 -6.79 18.93 3.35
N LYS A 23 -6.10 20.01 2.96
CA LYS A 23 -4.79 20.38 3.54
C LYS A 23 -4.89 20.62 5.04
N ASN A 24 -5.89 21.37 5.48
CA ASN A 24 -6.06 21.70 6.89
C ASN A 24 -6.30 20.43 7.73
N ILE A 25 -7.23 19.56 7.30
CA ILE A 25 -7.51 18.30 7.98
C ILE A 25 -6.25 17.40 7.98
N ASN A 26 -5.55 17.30 6.85
CA ASN A 26 -4.32 16.50 6.74
C ASN A 26 -3.20 17.01 7.66
N ASN A 27 -3.05 18.35 7.79
CA ASN A 27 -2.06 18.96 8.68
C ASN A 27 -2.40 18.71 10.16
N GLU A 28 -3.66 18.85 10.55
CA GLU A 28 -4.14 18.52 11.89
C GLU A 28 -3.88 17.04 12.22
N ALA A 29 -4.22 16.13 11.30
CA ALA A 29 -3.99 14.71 11.44
C ALA A 29 -2.50 14.39 11.61
N ASN A 30 -1.61 15.00 10.82
CA ASN A 30 -0.17 14.84 10.93
C ASN A 30 0.37 15.32 12.29
N LEU A 31 -0.16 16.43 12.82
CA LEU A 31 0.22 16.92 14.14
C LEU A 31 -0.19 15.96 15.25
N LEU A 32 -1.39 15.39 15.17
CA LEU A 32 -1.86 14.35 16.09
C LEU A 32 -0.97 13.10 16.03
N TYR A 33 -0.56 12.67 14.83
CA TYR A 33 0.35 11.54 14.67
C TYR A 33 1.71 11.79 15.35
N LYS A 34 2.30 12.97 15.11
CA LYS A 34 3.57 13.37 15.75
C LYS A 34 3.45 13.38 17.27
N ASN A 35 2.30 13.76 17.80
CA ASN A 35 2.00 13.74 19.23
C ASN A 35 1.62 12.36 19.78
N LYS A 36 1.80 11.28 18.98
CA LYS A 36 1.48 9.89 19.34
C LYS A 36 -0.01 9.62 19.61
N LYS A 37 -0.90 10.52 19.22
CA LYS A 37 -2.35 10.38 19.28
C LYS A 37 -2.88 9.63 18.04
N ILE A 38 -2.43 8.38 17.88
CA ILE A 38 -2.62 7.62 16.62
C ILE A 38 -4.10 7.42 16.27
N GLU A 39 -4.96 7.15 17.26
CA GLU A 39 -6.39 6.95 17.02
C GLU A 39 -7.09 8.25 16.57
N GLU A 40 -6.79 9.38 17.21
CA GLU A 40 -7.32 10.69 16.82
C GLU A 40 -6.83 11.08 15.42
N SER A 41 -5.53 10.87 15.15
CA SER A 41 -4.92 11.10 13.84
C SER A 41 -5.60 10.27 12.75
N LYS A 42 -5.79 8.99 12.98
CA LYS A 42 -6.48 8.09 12.05
C LYS A 42 -7.89 8.60 11.73
N ASN A 43 -8.65 9.04 12.75
CA ASN A 43 -10.00 9.54 12.55
C ASN A 43 -10.01 10.81 11.69
N LYS A 44 -9.03 11.70 11.87
CA LYS A 44 -8.86 12.89 11.01
C LYS A 44 -8.46 12.53 9.57
N PHE A 45 -7.57 11.56 9.37
CA PHE A 45 -7.29 11.07 8.01
C PHE A 45 -8.49 10.39 7.37
N LEU A 46 -9.34 9.68 8.15
CA LEU A 46 -10.60 9.12 7.64
C LEU A 46 -11.60 10.23 7.24
N GLU A 47 -11.67 11.32 8.00
CA GLU A 47 -12.47 12.49 7.66
C GLU A 47 -12.03 13.06 6.30
N ALA A 48 -10.73 13.32 6.10
CA ALA A 48 -10.18 13.80 4.84
C ALA A 48 -10.41 12.81 3.68
N TYR A 49 -10.20 11.52 3.92
CA TYR A 49 -10.43 10.47 2.95
C TYR A 49 -11.90 10.44 2.50
N ASN A 50 -12.84 10.45 3.44
CA ASN A 50 -14.28 10.41 3.14
C ASN A 50 -14.74 11.66 2.40
N LEU A 51 -14.20 12.84 2.75
CA LEU A 51 -14.47 14.08 2.04
C LEU A 51 -14.02 13.98 0.57
N PHE A 52 -12.79 13.52 0.33
CA PHE A 52 -12.29 13.32 -1.03
C PHE A 52 -13.15 12.31 -1.82
N GLU A 53 -13.44 11.14 -1.25
CA GLU A 53 -14.23 10.09 -1.94
C GLU A 53 -15.64 10.58 -2.28
N LYS A 54 -16.26 11.36 -1.41
CA LYS A 54 -17.58 11.95 -1.64
C LYS A 54 -17.57 12.90 -2.83
N GLU A 55 -16.55 13.73 -2.94
CA GLU A 55 -16.44 14.76 -3.99
C GLU A 55 -15.78 14.24 -5.28
N SER A 56 -15.15 13.05 -5.23
CA SER A 56 -14.33 12.50 -6.30
C SER A 56 -15.03 12.43 -7.65
N SER A 57 -16.30 11.99 -7.70
CA SER A 57 -17.05 11.89 -8.95
C SER A 57 -17.26 13.26 -9.61
N LYS A 58 -17.56 14.29 -8.82
CA LYS A 58 -17.71 15.66 -9.29
C LYS A 58 -16.37 16.19 -9.81
N ILE A 59 -15.30 15.98 -9.04
CA ILE A 59 -13.94 16.42 -9.36
C ILE A 59 -13.52 15.87 -10.73
N PHE A 60 -13.61 14.56 -10.92
CA PHE A 60 -13.14 13.92 -12.16
C PHE A 60 -14.03 14.19 -13.36
N ASN A 61 -15.32 14.50 -13.18
CA ASN A 61 -16.20 14.82 -14.29
C ASN A 61 -16.11 16.30 -14.73
N GLU A 62 -15.90 17.21 -13.79
CA GLU A 62 -16.01 18.66 -14.05
C GLU A 62 -14.65 19.36 -14.15
N TYR A 63 -13.59 18.81 -13.49
CA TYR A 63 -12.30 19.50 -13.30
C TYR A 63 -11.09 18.72 -13.80
N TYR A 64 -11.25 17.68 -14.63
CA TYR A 64 -10.15 16.80 -15.01
C TYR A 64 -8.99 17.51 -15.75
N GLU A 65 -9.24 18.66 -16.39
CA GLU A 65 -8.23 19.50 -17.07
C GLU A 65 -7.70 20.66 -16.20
N ASP A 66 -8.14 20.78 -14.95
CA ASP A 66 -7.70 21.87 -14.07
C ASP A 66 -6.30 21.59 -13.50
N ASP A 67 -5.42 22.61 -13.50
CA ASP A 67 -4.05 22.50 -12.99
C ASP A 67 -4.01 22.10 -11.50
N ASN A 68 -5.04 22.41 -10.74
CA ASN A 68 -5.16 22.06 -9.31
C ASN A 68 -5.40 20.57 -9.08
N ILE A 69 -5.79 19.79 -10.09
CA ILE A 69 -5.97 18.33 -9.98
C ILE A 69 -4.67 17.63 -9.57
N ASN A 70 -3.52 18.09 -10.06
CA ASN A 70 -2.24 17.53 -9.65
C ASN A 70 -1.98 17.72 -8.15
N GLU A 71 -2.29 18.89 -7.62
CA GLU A 71 -2.15 19.18 -6.19
C GLU A 71 -3.12 18.33 -5.36
N LEU A 72 -4.36 18.22 -5.78
CA LEU A 72 -5.37 17.38 -5.15
C LEU A 72 -4.94 15.91 -5.10
N ASN A 73 -4.39 15.37 -6.20
CA ASN A 73 -3.85 14.03 -6.27
C ASN A 73 -2.67 13.81 -5.30
N ILE A 74 -1.80 14.81 -5.15
CA ILE A 74 -0.70 14.75 -4.16
C ILE A 74 -1.25 14.68 -2.74
N ILE A 75 -2.23 15.52 -2.41
CA ILE A 75 -2.87 15.52 -1.09
C ILE A 75 -3.53 14.17 -0.82
N TYR A 76 -4.27 13.65 -1.78
CA TYR A 76 -4.96 12.37 -1.63
C TYR A 76 -3.98 11.19 -1.44
N LYS A 77 -2.89 11.15 -2.21
CA LYS A 77 -1.81 10.15 -1.99
C LYS A 77 -1.22 10.25 -0.59
N ASN A 78 -1.01 11.47 -0.07
CA ASN A 78 -0.53 11.68 1.28
C ASN A 78 -1.53 11.19 2.34
N ILE A 79 -2.83 11.46 2.16
CA ILE A 79 -3.89 10.97 3.03
C ILE A 79 -3.91 9.44 3.07
N LEU A 80 -3.86 8.78 1.89
CA LEU A 80 -3.82 7.31 1.79
C LEU A 80 -2.59 6.73 2.50
N SER A 81 -1.40 7.32 2.28
CA SER A 81 -0.16 6.85 2.90
C SER A 81 -0.21 6.95 4.42
N ASN A 82 -0.66 8.09 4.95
CA ASN A 82 -0.71 8.34 6.39
C ASN A 82 -1.81 7.51 7.07
N LEU A 83 -2.95 7.32 6.39
CA LEU A 83 -4.02 6.45 6.89
C LEU A 83 -3.58 4.99 6.97
N ALA A 84 -2.91 4.49 5.93
CA ALA A 84 -2.30 3.17 5.95
C ALA A 84 -1.26 3.04 7.08
N LEU A 85 -0.44 4.06 7.30
CA LEU A 85 0.54 4.11 8.37
C LEU A 85 -0.12 4.08 9.76
N CYS A 86 -1.22 4.80 9.96
CA CYS A 86 -1.98 4.74 11.22
C CYS A 86 -2.51 3.33 11.50
N PHE A 87 -3.12 2.69 10.51
CA PHE A 87 -3.60 1.31 10.66
C PHE A 87 -2.46 0.31 10.90
N TYR A 88 -1.35 0.47 10.16
CA TYR A 88 -0.17 -0.36 10.34
C TYR A 88 0.40 -0.24 11.77
N SER A 89 0.51 0.99 12.30
CA SER A 89 0.98 1.27 13.66
C SER A 89 0.10 0.67 14.75
N GLN A 90 -1.17 0.42 14.44
CA GLN A 90 -2.14 -0.26 15.31
C GLN A 90 -2.20 -1.78 15.07
N GLU A 91 -1.29 -2.33 14.28
CA GLU A 91 -1.27 -3.75 13.85
C GLU A 91 -2.53 -4.20 13.09
N LYS A 92 -3.34 -3.26 12.61
CA LYS A 92 -4.51 -3.50 11.76
C LYS A 92 -4.08 -3.69 10.30
N TYR A 93 -3.26 -4.72 10.06
CA TYR A 93 -2.60 -4.95 8.77
C TYR A 93 -3.56 -5.13 7.59
N LYS A 94 -4.75 -5.70 7.81
CA LYS A 94 -5.77 -5.83 6.74
C LYS A 94 -6.24 -4.47 6.25
N ASP A 95 -6.51 -3.56 7.19
CA ASP A 95 -6.99 -2.22 6.87
C ASP A 95 -5.87 -1.36 6.24
N ALA A 96 -4.64 -1.46 6.75
CA ALA A 96 -3.48 -0.82 6.14
C ALA A 96 -3.31 -1.21 4.67
N ILE A 97 -3.44 -2.50 4.34
CA ILE A 97 -3.36 -3.02 2.97
C ILE A 97 -4.39 -2.38 2.05
N ILE A 98 -5.61 -2.11 2.51
CA ILE A 98 -6.67 -1.51 1.68
C ILE A 98 -6.23 -0.14 1.16
N TYR A 99 -5.70 0.71 2.03
CA TYR A 99 -5.25 2.06 1.66
C TYR A 99 -3.94 2.04 0.88
N ASP A 100 -3.03 1.12 1.21
CA ASP A 100 -1.81 0.92 0.44
C ASP A 100 -2.07 0.42 -0.98
N LEU A 101 -3.06 -0.44 -1.20
CA LEU A 101 -3.43 -0.88 -2.55
C LEU A 101 -4.03 0.25 -3.38
N LYS A 102 -4.78 1.17 -2.77
CA LYS A 102 -5.24 2.40 -3.44
C LYS A 102 -4.06 3.31 -3.80
N LEU A 103 -3.12 3.48 -2.86
CA LEU A 103 -1.94 4.31 -3.08
C LEU A 103 -1.05 3.76 -4.19
N ILE A 104 -0.75 2.45 -4.18
CA ILE A 104 0.14 1.84 -5.18
C ILE A 104 -0.46 1.85 -6.59
N ALA A 105 -1.79 1.88 -6.71
CA ALA A 105 -2.48 2.05 -7.99
C ALA A 105 -2.26 3.46 -8.59
N MET A 106 -2.06 4.47 -7.74
CA MET A 106 -1.79 5.86 -8.16
C MET A 106 -0.29 6.18 -8.25
N ASP A 107 0.53 5.49 -7.47
CA ASP A 107 1.98 5.70 -7.35
C ASP A 107 2.70 4.34 -7.22
N PRO A 108 2.88 3.62 -8.36
CA PRO A 108 3.46 2.27 -8.35
C PRO A 108 4.90 2.18 -7.83
N LYS A 109 5.61 3.32 -7.75
CA LYS A 109 7.00 3.39 -7.28
C LYS A 109 7.13 3.93 -5.85
N ASN A 110 6.05 3.99 -5.11
CA ASN A 110 6.06 4.46 -3.71
C ASN A 110 6.73 3.43 -2.79
N VAL A 111 7.99 3.69 -2.47
CA VAL A 111 8.85 2.77 -1.71
C VAL A 111 8.29 2.46 -0.32
N ASP A 112 7.81 3.47 0.41
CA ASP A 112 7.26 3.28 1.76
C ASP A 112 5.98 2.43 1.74
N CYS A 113 5.14 2.60 0.71
CA CYS A 113 3.95 1.80 0.49
C CYS A 113 4.31 0.33 0.20
N ILE A 114 5.27 0.09 -0.72
CA ILE A 114 5.72 -1.26 -1.08
C ILE A 114 6.28 -2.00 0.13
N ILE A 115 7.12 -1.35 0.93
CA ILE A 115 7.69 -1.90 2.17
C ILE A 115 6.57 -2.23 3.17
N ARG A 116 5.60 -1.35 3.34
CA ARG A 116 4.48 -1.55 4.27
C ARG A 116 3.58 -2.69 3.82
N LEU A 117 3.29 -2.83 2.52
CA LEU A 117 2.58 -3.97 1.95
C LEU A 117 3.33 -5.28 2.21
N PHE A 118 4.63 -5.32 1.96
CA PHE A 118 5.47 -6.48 2.24
C PHE A 118 5.30 -6.95 3.70
N TYR A 119 5.49 -6.05 4.67
CA TYR A 119 5.40 -6.41 6.07
C TYR A 119 3.98 -6.75 6.51
N SER A 120 2.97 -6.02 6.03
CA SER A 120 1.57 -6.28 6.35
C SER A 120 1.15 -7.67 5.89
N TYR A 121 1.49 -8.06 4.66
CA TYR A 121 1.23 -9.40 4.15
C TYR A 121 2.04 -10.48 4.89
N SER A 122 3.28 -10.17 5.25
CA SER A 122 4.12 -11.08 6.07
C SER A 122 3.48 -11.35 7.43
N LYS A 123 3.04 -10.30 8.13
CA LYS A 123 2.35 -10.41 9.44
C LYS A 123 1.05 -11.20 9.37
N LEU A 124 0.34 -11.14 8.26
CA LEU A 124 -0.87 -11.91 8.00
C LEU A 124 -0.61 -13.34 7.47
N ASN A 125 0.65 -13.78 7.41
CA ASN A 125 1.07 -15.06 6.85
C ASN A 125 0.66 -15.25 5.37
N LYS A 126 0.41 -14.17 4.63
CA LYS A 126 0.12 -14.16 3.20
C LYS A 126 1.42 -14.10 2.40
N TYR A 127 2.20 -15.18 2.47
CA TYR A 127 3.59 -15.21 2.01
C TYR A 127 3.77 -14.97 0.51
N LEU A 128 2.83 -15.39 -0.34
CA LEU A 128 2.90 -15.14 -1.79
C LEU A 128 2.85 -13.65 -2.10
N GLN A 129 1.92 -12.94 -1.49
CA GLN A 129 1.79 -11.48 -1.64
C GLN A 129 3.00 -10.76 -1.05
N ALA A 130 3.49 -11.19 0.11
CA ALA A 130 4.69 -10.63 0.71
C ALA A 130 5.91 -10.79 -0.21
N VAL A 131 6.13 -11.99 -0.78
CA VAL A 131 7.23 -12.22 -1.72
C VAL A 131 7.09 -11.35 -2.96
N PHE A 132 5.90 -11.23 -3.52
CA PHE A 132 5.64 -10.36 -4.67
C PHE A 132 6.07 -8.92 -4.41
N TYR A 133 5.62 -8.30 -3.31
CA TYR A 133 6.04 -6.93 -2.99
C TYR A 133 7.51 -6.83 -2.61
N GLY A 134 8.11 -7.90 -2.07
CA GLY A 134 9.54 -7.99 -1.86
C GLY A 134 10.33 -7.96 -3.18
N ASP A 135 9.87 -8.67 -4.20
CA ASP A 135 10.47 -8.67 -5.53
C ASP A 135 10.33 -7.28 -6.20
N VAL A 136 9.12 -6.68 -6.14
CA VAL A 136 8.87 -5.32 -6.63
C VAL A 136 9.82 -4.30 -5.98
N PHE A 137 10.06 -4.41 -4.67
CA PHE A 137 11.02 -3.54 -3.98
C PHE A 137 12.45 -3.72 -4.50
N LEU A 138 12.89 -4.98 -4.69
CA LEU A 138 14.24 -5.27 -5.16
C LEU A 138 14.48 -4.79 -6.60
N ASP A 139 13.46 -4.92 -7.45
CA ASP A 139 13.52 -4.43 -8.84
C ASP A 139 13.57 -2.90 -8.86
N LEU A 140 12.74 -2.23 -8.05
CA LEU A 140 12.74 -0.78 -7.92
C LEU A 140 14.07 -0.25 -7.37
N GLU A 141 14.65 -0.93 -6.39
CA GLU A 141 15.98 -0.55 -5.86
C GLU A 141 17.07 -0.65 -6.93
N ALA A 142 17.03 -1.70 -7.77
CA ALA A 142 17.98 -1.84 -8.87
C ALA A 142 17.85 -0.67 -9.86
N GLU A 143 16.60 -0.24 -10.17
CA GLU A 143 16.35 0.92 -11.04
C GLU A 143 16.85 2.23 -10.41
N ILE A 144 16.61 2.46 -9.13
CA ILE A 144 17.03 3.66 -8.40
C ILE A 144 18.56 3.71 -8.29
N LYS A 145 19.20 2.59 -8.01
CA LYS A 145 20.67 2.50 -7.87
C LYS A 145 21.39 2.95 -9.14
N ASN A 146 20.82 2.68 -10.30
CA ASN A 146 21.37 3.12 -11.56
C ASN A 146 21.25 4.65 -11.77
N LYS A 147 20.42 5.34 -10.98
CA LYS A 147 20.15 6.77 -11.09
C LYS A 147 20.70 7.62 -9.95
N VAL A 148 20.98 7.01 -8.80
CA VAL A 148 21.36 7.71 -7.56
C VAL A 148 22.49 6.95 -6.88
N GLU A 149 23.63 7.62 -6.63
CA GLU A 149 24.82 7.03 -5.98
C GLU A 149 24.62 6.77 -4.46
N ASP A 150 23.67 7.45 -3.83
CA ASP A 150 23.49 7.43 -2.36
C ASP A 150 22.16 6.74 -1.98
N ILE A 151 22.25 5.44 -1.67
CA ILE A 151 21.11 4.66 -1.17
C ILE A 151 21.05 4.77 0.35
N SER A 152 19.91 5.20 0.88
CA SER A 152 19.75 5.35 2.32
C SER A 152 20.02 4.03 3.07
N PRO A 153 20.71 4.06 4.22
CA PRO A 153 20.98 2.86 5.03
C PRO A 153 19.74 2.06 5.38
N LYS A 154 18.58 2.74 5.51
CA LYS A 154 17.28 2.11 5.75
C LYS A 154 16.88 1.18 4.60
N ILE A 155 17.04 1.61 3.34
CA ILE A 155 16.70 0.80 2.15
C ILE A 155 17.61 -0.42 2.08
N ILE A 156 18.91 -0.27 2.40
CA ILE A 156 19.87 -1.39 2.41
C ILE A 156 19.49 -2.43 3.48
N ASP A 157 19.09 -2.00 4.68
CA ASP A 157 18.68 -2.91 5.76
C ASP A 157 17.40 -3.65 5.40
N GLU A 158 16.40 -2.96 4.88
CA GLU A 158 15.16 -3.58 4.42
C GLU A 158 15.42 -4.59 3.30
N LYS A 159 16.29 -4.31 2.35
CA LYS A 159 16.70 -5.27 1.31
C LYS A 159 17.28 -6.57 1.88
N LYS A 160 18.15 -6.47 2.89
CA LYS A 160 18.71 -7.66 3.56
C LYS A 160 17.61 -8.49 4.23
N LYS A 161 16.66 -7.84 4.91
CA LYS A 161 15.51 -8.51 5.55
C LYS A 161 14.63 -9.22 4.51
N LEU A 162 14.32 -8.55 3.40
CA LEU A 162 13.52 -9.10 2.31
C LEU A 162 14.19 -10.31 1.66
N LYS A 163 15.49 -10.23 1.36
CA LYS A 163 16.25 -11.34 0.80
C LYS A 163 16.21 -12.57 1.72
N LYS A 164 16.50 -12.39 3.01
CA LYS A 164 16.43 -13.46 4.01
C LYS A 164 15.03 -14.06 4.14
N PHE A 165 13.99 -13.22 4.09
CA PHE A 165 12.61 -13.69 4.11
C PHE A 165 12.29 -14.55 2.89
N ARG A 166 12.65 -14.11 1.69
CA ARG A 166 12.46 -14.85 0.43
C ARG A 166 13.16 -16.21 0.47
N GLU A 167 14.42 -16.26 0.88
CA GLU A 167 15.18 -17.51 1.01
C GLU A 167 14.49 -18.49 1.98
N ASN A 168 14.06 -18.02 3.15
CA ASN A 168 13.34 -18.83 4.12
C ASN A 168 11.99 -19.34 3.59
N PHE A 169 11.27 -18.50 2.85
CA PHE A 169 9.99 -18.87 2.26
C PHE A 169 10.13 -19.98 1.21
N VAL A 170 11.10 -19.84 0.29
CA VAL A 170 11.41 -20.83 -0.72
C VAL A 170 11.79 -22.16 -0.07
N ARG A 171 12.69 -22.12 0.93
CA ARG A 171 13.12 -23.33 1.67
C ARG A 171 11.95 -24.04 2.35
N LYS A 172 11.05 -23.28 3.02
CA LYS A 172 9.86 -23.87 3.67
C LYS A 172 8.92 -24.53 2.67
N ASN A 173 8.70 -23.92 1.51
CA ASN A 173 7.83 -24.47 0.47
C ASN A 173 8.41 -25.74 -0.15
N ILE A 174 9.72 -25.77 -0.42
CA ILE A 174 10.39 -26.98 -0.92
C ILE A 174 10.25 -28.12 0.10
N LEU A 175 10.51 -27.88 1.37
CA LEU A 175 10.36 -28.88 2.44
C LEU A 175 8.92 -29.40 2.54
N LYS A 176 7.93 -28.52 2.45
CA LYS A 176 6.52 -28.91 2.46
C LYS A 176 6.17 -29.80 1.26
N GLN A 177 6.63 -29.46 0.06
CA GLN A 177 6.41 -30.28 -1.15
C GLN A 177 7.07 -31.65 -1.05
N LEU A 178 8.30 -31.71 -0.56
CA LEU A 178 9.00 -33.00 -0.33
C LEU A 178 8.24 -33.88 0.67
N PHE A 179 7.78 -33.28 1.79
CA PHE A 179 7.02 -34.03 2.79
C PHE A 179 5.71 -34.58 2.24
N THR A 180 4.96 -33.80 1.46
CA THR A 180 3.71 -34.27 0.83
C THR A 180 3.98 -35.37 -0.20
N SER A 181 5.05 -35.28 -0.98
CA SER A 181 5.43 -36.32 -1.94
C SER A 181 5.80 -37.63 -1.25
N ILE A 182 6.57 -37.58 -0.16
CA ILE A 182 6.92 -38.76 0.64
C ILE A 182 5.66 -39.40 1.23
N LEU A 183 4.72 -38.60 1.73
CA LEU A 183 3.46 -39.12 2.29
C LEU A 183 2.63 -39.86 1.23
N ILE A 184 2.55 -39.35 0.01
CA ILE A 184 1.85 -39.98 -1.11
C ILE A 184 2.49 -41.31 -1.47
N ILE A 185 3.83 -41.38 -1.53
CA ILE A 185 4.57 -42.64 -1.83
C ILE A 185 4.31 -43.68 -0.74
N LEU A 186 4.35 -43.28 0.55
CA LEU A 186 4.07 -44.21 1.66
C LEU A 186 2.64 -44.75 1.60
N LEU A 187 1.66 -43.91 1.30
CA LEU A 187 0.26 -44.34 1.13
C LEU A 187 0.12 -45.34 -0.05
N ALA A 188 0.78 -45.09 -1.17
CA ALA A 188 0.77 -46.00 -2.31
C ALA A 188 1.37 -47.38 -1.97
N ILE A 189 2.47 -47.42 -1.21
CA ILE A 189 3.10 -48.67 -0.72
C ILE A 189 2.13 -49.43 0.20
N ILE A 190 1.50 -48.75 1.15
CA ILE A 190 0.54 -49.37 2.06
C ILE A 190 -0.63 -49.98 1.29
N LEU A 191 -1.22 -49.23 0.35
CA LEU A 191 -2.31 -49.71 -0.48
C LEU A 191 -1.87 -50.95 -1.30
N PHE A 192 -0.68 -50.93 -1.90
CA PHE A 192 -0.14 -52.09 -2.64
C PHE A 192 -0.06 -53.31 -1.76
N TYR A 193 0.43 -53.21 -0.51
CA TYR A 193 0.51 -54.34 0.42
C TYR A 193 -0.85 -54.87 0.84
N ILE A 194 -1.84 -54.00 1.03
CA ILE A 194 -3.22 -54.41 1.38
C ILE A 194 -3.87 -55.19 0.23
N PHE A 195 -3.72 -54.72 -1.02
CA PHE A 195 -4.30 -55.39 -2.20
C PHE A 195 -3.58 -56.68 -2.55
N LYS A 196 -2.29 -56.84 -2.27
CA LYS A 196 -1.54 -58.06 -2.50
C LYS A 196 -1.89 -59.19 -1.50
N LYS A 197 -2.49 -58.85 -0.35
CA LYS A 197 -2.88 -59.80 0.70
C LYS A 197 -4.29 -60.36 0.50
N LYS A 198 -5.06 -59.86 -0.43
CA LYS A 198 -6.35 -60.38 -0.85
C LYS A 198 -6.18 -61.30 -2.07
#